data_9cb8a321ee2ee6b5938419e4dd276dbd
#
_entry.id   9cb8a321ee2ee6b5938419e4dd276dbd
#
_cell.length_a   1.000
_cell.length_b   1.000
_cell.length_c   1.000
_cell.angle_alpha   90.00
_cell.angle_beta   90.00
_cell.angle_gamma   90.00
#
_symmetry.space_group_name_H-M   'P 1'
#
loop_
_entity.id
_entity.type
_entity.pdbx_description
1 polymer ?
#
loop_
_entity_poly.entity_id
_entity_poly.type
_entity_poly.pdbx_seq_one_letter_code
_entity_poly.pdbx_strand_id
1 'polypeptide(L)'
;VFCIGFTKRRVDQTKRTCYAQSAQIRKIRAKMVEIIKRECESCDLKELVLKFIPEVIGKEIEKSCSGIYPLQNVYLRKVKMLKTPKFDVTKLMEVHGDYSGEEVGQQIPRAEEAKPEAAAAEE
;
A
#
# COMPACT_ATOMS: atom_id res chain seq x y z
N VAL A 1 -5.59 1.07 -11.28
CA VAL A 1 -5.58 0.38 -9.98
C VAL A 1 -6.38 -0.91 -10.08
N PHE A 2 -5.83 -2.02 -9.58
CA PHE A 2 -6.48 -3.32 -9.53
C PHE A 2 -6.74 -3.70 -8.07
N CYS A 3 -8.01 -3.85 -7.73
CA CYS A 3 -8.46 -4.21 -6.41
C CYS A 3 -9.04 -5.62 -6.39
N ILE A 4 -8.85 -6.34 -5.30
CA ILE A 4 -9.45 -7.63 -5.03
C ILE A 4 -10.09 -7.61 -3.65
N GLY A 5 -11.25 -8.25 -3.50
CA GLY A 5 -11.93 -8.42 -2.23
C GLY A 5 -12.66 -9.74 -2.18
N PHE A 6 -12.83 -10.28 -1.01
CA PHE A 6 -13.49 -11.55 -0.78
C PHE A 6 -14.72 -11.35 0.09
N THR A 7 -15.76 -12.13 -0.16
CA THR A 7 -16.95 -12.16 0.67
C THR A 7 -16.64 -12.85 2.01
N LYS A 8 -17.19 -12.31 3.08
CA LYS A 8 -17.02 -12.83 4.43
C LYS A 8 -18.29 -13.55 4.87
N ARG A 9 -18.11 -14.67 5.54
CA ARG A 9 -19.21 -15.38 6.18
C ARG A 9 -19.70 -14.61 7.42
N ARG A 10 -21.00 -14.46 7.59
CA ARG A 10 -21.57 -13.90 8.82
C ARG A 10 -21.48 -14.89 9.97
N VAL A 11 -21.44 -14.39 11.22
CA VAL A 11 -21.27 -15.22 12.42
C VAL A 11 -22.34 -16.29 12.54
N ASP A 12 -23.59 -15.94 12.28
CA ASP A 12 -24.75 -16.84 12.44
C ASP A 12 -25.20 -17.50 11.12
N GLN A 13 -24.33 -17.51 10.12
CA GLN A 13 -24.66 -18.09 8.83
C GLN A 13 -24.65 -19.61 8.87
N THR A 14 -25.79 -20.24 8.57
CA THR A 14 -25.93 -21.69 8.44
C THR A 14 -25.58 -22.22 7.05
N LYS A 15 -25.72 -21.38 6.03
CA LYS A 15 -25.42 -21.72 4.64
C LYS A 15 -23.91 -21.93 4.42
N ARG A 16 -23.55 -22.96 3.67
CA ARG A 16 -22.15 -23.29 3.38
C ARG A 16 -21.43 -22.25 2.51
N THR A 17 -22.16 -21.65 1.55
CA THR A 17 -21.60 -20.71 0.57
C THR A 17 -21.83 -19.27 1.00
N CYS A 18 -20.89 -18.40 0.64
CA CYS A 18 -20.93 -16.97 0.93
C CYS A 18 -20.90 -16.17 -0.37
N TYR A 19 -21.71 -16.55 -1.34
CA TYR A 19 -21.77 -15.85 -2.62
C TYR A 19 -22.69 -14.64 -2.55
N ALA A 20 -22.20 -13.51 -3.04
CA ALA A 20 -23.02 -12.33 -3.24
C ALA A 20 -23.80 -12.43 -4.56
N GLN A 21 -25.00 -11.89 -4.60
CA GLN A 21 -25.80 -11.81 -5.81
C GLN A 21 -25.18 -10.80 -6.80
N SER A 22 -25.45 -10.98 -8.11
CA SER A 22 -24.90 -10.12 -9.16
C SER A 22 -25.20 -8.63 -8.96
N ALA A 23 -26.37 -8.29 -8.45
CA ALA A 23 -26.73 -6.91 -8.12
C ALA A 23 -25.88 -6.34 -6.99
N GLN A 24 -25.60 -7.12 -5.95
CA GLN A 24 -24.71 -6.74 -4.84
C GLN A 24 -23.28 -6.58 -5.32
N ILE A 25 -22.79 -7.47 -6.17
CA ILE A 25 -21.45 -7.38 -6.76
C ILE A 25 -21.28 -6.10 -7.57
N ARG A 26 -22.28 -5.72 -8.37
CA ARG A 26 -22.25 -4.45 -9.12
C ARG A 26 -22.18 -3.23 -8.20
N LYS A 27 -22.97 -3.22 -7.12
CA LYS A 27 -22.92 -2.14 -6.12
C LYS A 27 -21.57 -2.07 -5.41
N ILE A 28 -20.99 -3.20 -5.05
CA ILE A 28 -19.67 -3.28 -4.43
C ILE A 28 -18.60 -2.72 -5.38
N ARG A 29 -18.61 -3.16 -6.65
CA ARG A 29 -17.66 -2.65 -7.66
C ARG A 29 -17.78 -1.15 -7.88
N ALA A 30 -19.01 -0.64 -7.95
CA ALA A 30 -19.24 0.81 -8.07
C ALA A 30 -18.65 1.56 -6.86
N LYS A 31 -18.87 1.03 -5.65
CA LYS A 31 -18.32 1.63 -4.43
C LYS A 31 -16.80 1.57 -4.35
N MET A 32 -16.20 0.46 -4.78
CA MET A 32 -14.74 0.33 -4.91
C MET A 32 -14.15 1.39 -5.84
N VAL A 33 -14.74 1.56 -7.03
CA VAL A 33 -14.30 2.55 -8.01
C VAL A 33 -14.43 3.97 -7.46
N GLU A 34 -15.55 4.29 -6.80
CA GLU A 34 -15.81 5.59 -6.19
C GLU A 34 -14.73 5.96 -5.16
N ILE A 35 -14.44 5.04 -4.24
CA ILE A 35 -13.45 5.26 -3.17
C ILE A 35 -12.04 5.37 -3.74
N ILE A 36 -11.63 4.44 -4.60
CA ILE A 36 -10.31 4.45 -5.22
C ILE A 36 -10.09 5.75 -6.01
N LYS A 37 -11.10 6.16 -6.79
CA LYS A 37 -11.03 7.40 -7.58
C LYS A 37 -10.87 8.62 -6.68
N ARG A 38 -11.69 8.73 -5.63
CA ARG A 38 -11.60 9.82 -4.64
C ARG A 38 -10.22 9.90 -4.00
N GLU A 39 -9.68 8.76 -3.55
CA GLU A 39 -8.38 8.72 -2.90
C GLU A 39 -7.21 9.02 -3.86
N CYS A 40 -7.30 8.57 -5.11
CA CYS A 40 -6.28 8.86 -6.12
C CYS A 40 -6.32 10.31 -6.61
N GLU A 41 -7.49 10.94 -6.65
CA GLU A 41 -7.64 12.33 -7.08
C GLU A 41 -7.28 13.35 -5.97
N SER A 42 -7.31 12.92 -4.71
CA SER A 42 -7.10 13.79 -3.55
C SER A 42 -5.63 14.02 -3.19
N CYS A 43 -4.71 13.26 -3.75
CA CYS A 43 -3.30 13.29 -3.34
C CYS A 43 -2.33 13.07 -4.50
N ASP A 44 -1.08 13.47 -4.29
CA ASP A 44 0.02 13.22 -5.20
C ASP A 44 0.46 11.75 -5.17
N LEU A 45 1.22 11.32 -6.17
CA LEU A 45 1.69 9.95 -6.30
C LEU A 45 2.51 9.50 -5.07
N LYS A 46 3.35 10.38 -4.53
CA LYS A 46 4.15 10.10 -3.32
C LYS A 46 3.26 9.79 -2.12
N GLU A 47 2.26 10.63 -1.87
CA GLU A 47 1.29 10.45 -0.78
C GLU A 47 0.41 9.21 -1.00
N LEU A 48 0.03 8.94 -2.25
CA LEU A 48 -0.75 7.77 -2.60
C LEU A 48 0.00 6.47 -2.25
N VAL A 49 1.30 6.41 -2.56
CA VAL A 49 2.15 5.26 -2.19
C VAL A 49 2.22 5.08 -0.68
N LEU A 50 2.32 6.18 0.08
CA LEU A 50 2.29 6.13 1.55
C LEU A 50 0.94 5.62 2.10
N LYS A 51 -0.17 5.88 1.41
CA LYS A 51 -1.49 5.34 1.76
C LYS A 51 -1.62 3.83 1.48
N PHE A 52 -0.84 3.29 0.56
CA PHE A 52 -0.87 1.86 0.26
C PHE A 52 -0.26 0.99 1.36
N ILE A 53 0.77 1.47 2.03
CA ILE A 53 1.50 0.71 3.07
C ILE A 53 0.58 0.29 4.23
N PRO A 54 -0.21 1.18 4.87
CA PRO A 54 -1.14 0.83 5.95
C PRO A 54 -2.48 0.26 5.45
N GLU A 55 -2.66 0.06 4.14
CA GLU A 55 -3.88 -0.49 3.53
C GLU A 55 -5.15 0.33 3.81
N VAL A 56 -5.03 1.65 3.89
CA VAL A 56 -6.13 2.56 4.24
C VAL A 56 -7.31 2.39 3.29
N ILE A 57 -7.04 2.36 1.98
CA ILE A 57 -8.07 2.26 0.94
C ILE A 57 -8.83 0.94 1.02
N GLY A 58 -8.13 -0.17 1.22
CA GLY A 58 -8.74 -1.49 1.37
C GLY A 58 -9.68 -1.57 2.58
N LYS A 59 -9.23 -1.05 3.71
CA LYS A 59 -10.02 -1.00 4.96
C LYS A 59 -11.25 -0.10 4.82
N GLU A 60 -11.13 1.02 4.13
CA GLU A 60 -12.25 1.91 3.86
C GLU A 60 -13.30 1.27 2.95
N ILE A 61 -12.87 0.56 1.91
CA ILE A 61 -13.77 -0.21 1.04
C ILE A 61 -14.50 -1.28 1.84
N GLU A 62 -13.80 -2.04 2.68
CA GLU A 62 -14.41 -3.07 3.53
C GLU A 62 -15.48 -2.48 4.44
N LYS A 63 -15.19 -1.37 5.10
CA LYS A 63 -16.13 -0.64 5.96
C LYS A 63 -17.35 -0.12 5.18
N SER A 64 -17.12 0.49 4.04
CA SER A 64 -18.19 1.11 3.22
C SER A 64 -19.10 0.07 2.55
N CYS A 65 -18.58 -1.12 2.25
CA CYS A 65 -19.34 -2.20 1.64
C CYS A 65 -20.05 -3.09 2.67
N SER A 66 -19.85 -2.91 3.96
CA SER A 66 -20.45 -3.73 5.01
C SER A 66 -21.97 -3.77 4.98
N GLY A 67 -22.61 -2.66 4.58
CA GLY A 67 -24.08 -2.58 4.41
C GLY A 67 -24.61 -3.32 3.18
N ILE A 68 -23.77 -3.61 2.18
CA ILE A 68 -24.18 -4.32 0.96
C ILE A 68 -23.98 -5.83 1.15
N TYR A 69 -22.77 -6.21 1.42
CA TYR A 69 -22.35 -7.57 1.74
C TYR A 69 -21.03 -7.51 2.53
N PRO A 70 -20.87 -8.28 3.60
CA PRO A 70 -19.63 -8.26 4.38
C PRO A 70 -18.45 -8.76 3.53
N LEU A 71 -17.38 -7.99 3.50
CA LEU A 71 -16.15 -8.31 2.80
C LEU A 71 -15.02 -8.58 3.78
N GLN A 72 -14.00 -9.27 3.31
CA GLN A 72 -12.74 -9.50 4.00
C GLN A 72 -11.58 -9.45 3.00
N ASN A 73 -10.38 -9.16 3.48
CA ASN A 73 -9.17 -9.20 2.66
C ASN A 73 -9.32 -8.36 1.38
N VAL A 74 -9.71 -7.10 1.56
CA VAL A 74 -9.81 -6.14 0.45
C VAL A 74 -8.47 -5.48 0.26
N TYR A 75 -7.80 -5.75 -0.86
CA TYR A 75 -6.46 -5.26 -1.16
C TYR A 75 -6.37 -4.60 -2.53
N LEU A 76 -5.50 -3.61 -2.62
CA LEU A 76 -5.02 -3.09 -3.90
C LEU A 76 -3.90 -4.01 -4.38
N ARG A 77 -4.21 -4.86 -5.33
CA ARG A 77 -3.30 -5.90 -5.81
C ARG A 77 -2.22 -5.37 -6.73
N LYS A 78 -2.55 -4.36 -7.53
CA LYS A 78 -1.65 -3.79 -8.53
C LYS A 78 -2.01 -2.34 -8.82
N VAL A 79 -1.01 -1.52 -8.96
CA VAL A 79 -1.12 -0.16 -9.49
C VAL A 79 -0.25 -0.07 -10.74
N LYS A 80 -0.82 0.39 -11.84
CA LYS A 80 -0.13 0.50 -13.13
C LYS A 80 -0.20 1.93 -13.64
N MET A 81 0.95 2.52 -13.90
CA MET A 81 1.03 3.81 -14.56
C MET A 81 0.74 3.65 -16.05
N LEU A 82 -0.33 4.28 -16.54
CA LEU A 82 -0.73 4.19 -17.95
C LEU A 82 -0.11 5.31 -18.80
N LYS A 83 -0.03 6.52 -18.23
CA LYS A 83 0.56 7.68 -18.87
C LYS A 83 1.62 8.26 -17.94
N THR A 84 2.85 8.33 -18.42
CA THR A 84 3.92 9.02 -17.69
C THR A 84 3.85 10.51 -17.95
N PRO A 85 4.09 11.36 -16.94
CA PRO A 85 4.22 12.81 -17.15
C PRO A 85 5.41 13.11 -18.06
N LYS A 86 5.34 14.20 -18.81
CA LYS A 86 6.48 14.68 -19.60
C LYS A 86 7.64 15.01 -18.68
N PHE A 87 8.84 14.63 -19.09
CA PHE A 87 10.06 14.96 -18.35
C PHE A 87 10.27 16.47 -18.33
N ASP A 88 10.22 17.07 -17.14
CA ASP A 88 10.49 18.46 -16.88
C ASP A 88 11.47 18.56 -15.71
N VAL A 89 12.69 19.04 -15.99
CA VAL A 89 13.77 19.14 -15.00
C VAL A 89 13.40 20.09 -13.87
N THR A 90 12.73 21.18 -14.16
CA THR A 90 12.34 22.19 -13.16
C THR A 90 11.38 21.59 -12.12
N LYS A 91 10.32 20.94 -12.60
CA LYS A 91 9.35 20.27 -11.72
C LYS A 91 9.96 19.12 -10.95
N LEU A 92 10.88 18.38 -11.57
CA LEU A 92 11.60 17.29 -10.91
C LEU A 92 12.47 17.83 -9.76
N MET A 93 13.14 18.95 -9.96
CA MET A 93 13.94 19.63 -8.94
C MET A 93 13.07 20.17 -7.80
N GLU A 94 11.90 20.74 -8.07
CA GLU A 94 10.94 21.17 -7.06
C GLU A 94 10.49 20.01 -6.18
N VAL A 95 10.12 18.87 -6.77
CA VAL A 95 9.68 17.68 -6.03
C VAL A 95 10.80 17.08 -5.17
N HIS A 96 12.06 17.16 -5.63
CA HIS A 96 13.22 16.64 -4.89
C HIS A 96 13.89 17.70 -4.01
N GLY A 97 13.60 18.98 -4.18
CA GLY A 97 14.15 20.08 -3.37
C GLY A 97 13.67 20.11 -1.93
N ASP A 98 12.53 19.50 -1.63
CA ASP A 98 11.95 19.41 -0.28
C ASP A 98 12.51 18.24 0.57
N TYR A 99 13.55 17.56 0.11
CA TYR A 99 14.28 16.65 0.97
C TYR A 99 15.13 17.43 1.98
N SER A 100 14.49 17.88 3.05
CA SER A 100 15.21 18.21 4.28
C SER A 100 15.98 16.96 4.70
N GLY A 101 17.29 17.09 4.97
CA GLY A 101 18.25 15.99 5.11
C GLY A 101 18.04 15.02 6.27
N GLU A 102 16.80 14.74 6.68
CA GLU A 102 16.49 13.79 7.76
C GLU A 102 16.32 12.34 7.30
N GLU A 103 16.26 12.08 5.99
CA GLU A 103 16.16 10.71 5.44
C GLU A 103 17.45 10.16 4.82
N VAL A 104 18.58 10.78 5.08
CA VAL A 104 19.87 10.15 4.76
C VAL A 104 20.11 9.09 5.82
N GLY A 105 20.08 7.83 5.42
CA GLY A 105 20.30 6.69 6.30
C GLY A 105 21.52 6.93 7.18
N GLN A 106 21.40 6.68 8.49
CA GLN A 106 22.50 6.80 9.42
C GLN A 106 23.63 5.86 8.99
N GLN A 107 24.84 6.39 8.83
CA GLN A 107 26.03 5.57 8.63
C GLN A 107 26.20 4.68 9.87
N ILE A 108 26.02 3.39 9.69
CA ILE A 108 26.37 2.42 10.72
C ILE A 108 27.89 2.32 10.72
N PRO A 109 28.61 2.70 11.80
CA PRO A 109 30.03 2.53 11.88
C PRO A 109 30.37 1.03 11.76
N ARG A 110 31.19 0.70 10.77
CA ARG A 110 31.69 -0.66 10.60
C ARG A 110 32.47 -1.01 11.86
N ALA A 111 32.10 -2.10 12.53
CA ALA A 111 32.91 -2.63 13.63
C ALA A 111 34.31 -2.88 13.09
N GLU A 112 35.33 -2.24 13.70
CA GLU A 112 36.71 -2.55 13.41
C GLU A 112 36.94 -4.02 13.72
N GLU A 113 37.28 -4.78 12.68
CA GLU A 113 37.74 -6.17 12.86
C GLU A 113 39.00 -6.10 13.75
N ALA A 114 38.85 -6.62 14.96
CA ALA A 114 40.00 -6.80 15.87
C ALA A 114 41.03 -7.69 15.15
N LYS A 115 42.20 -7.13 14.85
CA LYS A 115 43.36 -7.88 14.36
C LYS A 115 43.66 -8.97 15.39
N PRO A 116 43.80 -10.23 15.00
CA PRO A 116 44.33 -11.22 15.93
C PRO A 116 45.78 -10.88 16.23
N GLU A 117 46.04 -10.52 17.47
CA GLU A 117 47.36 -10.33 18.00
C GLU A 117 48.05 -11.70 17.99
N ALA A 118 49.10 -11.80 17.16
CA ALA A 118 49.95 -12.99 17.11
C ALA A 118 50.66 -13.11 18.43
N ALA A 119 50.27 -14.10 19.24
CA ALA A 119 51.06 -14.51 20.40
C ALA A 119 52.34 -15.16 19.88
N ALA A 120 53.45 -14.46 20.08
CA ALA A 120 54.78 -15.01 19.91
C ALA A 120 55.02 -16.10 20.97
N ALA A 121 55.40 -17.25 20.48
CA ALA A 121 55.91 -18.33 21.30
C ALA A 121 57.33 -17.99 21.74
N GLU A 122 57.60 -18.14 23.02
CA GLU A 122 58.96 -18.45 23.54
C GLU A 122 58.87 -19.73 24.33
N GLU A 123 59.88 -20.55 24.00
CA GLU A 123 60.41 -21.77 24.62
C GLU A 123 59.71 -23.07 24.43
#